data_c1dc510f32a562910f4236e491a4e5b9
#
_entry.id   c1dc510f32a562910f4236e491a4e5b9
#
_cell.length_a   1.000
_cell.length_b   1.000
_cell.length_c   1.000
_cell.angle_alpha   90.00
_cell.angle_beta   90.00
_cell.angle_gamma   90.00
#
_symmetry.space_group_name_H-M   'P 1'
#
loop_
_entity.id
_entity.type
_entity.pdbx_description
1 polymer ?
#
loop_
_entity_poly.entity_id
_entity_poly.type
_entity_poly.pdbx_seq_one_letter_code
_entity_poly.pdbx_strand_id
1 'polypeptide(L)'
;MLERTVFETVPNLYAQLLTFLLFEGYTLVRNSTDLFQSFGFDTQPVIIGLIIFQHTVIPIQHLINFGFNLVSRSFEFQADAFGKKLGYSSALRAGLVRLQEANLSTMNPDPLYSAYHYSHPLLVERLAALDEPDKNVD
;
A
#
# COMPACT_ATOMS: atom_id res chain seq x y z
N MET A 1 10.12 27.99 -7.43
CA MET A 1 9.80 28.36 -6.05
C MET A 1 8.50 27.71 -5.57
N LEU A 2 7.41 27.80 -6.30
CA LEU A 2 6.09 27.20 -5.99
C LEU A 2 6.15 25.65 -5.89
N GLU A 3 6.81 24.95 -6.79
CA GLU A 3 6.90 23.49 -6.78
C GLU A 3 7.60 22.96 -5.52
N ARG A 4 8.65 23.61 -5.07
CA ARG A 4 9.38 23.22 -3.85
C ARG A 4 8.51 23.38 -2.60
N THR A 5 7.72 24.46 -2.55
CA THR A 5 6.79 24.71 -1.44
C THR A 5 5.68 23.66 -1.39
N VAL A 6 5.11 23.28 -2.54
CA VAL A 6 4.07 22.24 -2.61
C VAL A 6 4.63 20.87 -2.18
N PHE A 7 5.84 20.54 -2.63
CA PHE A 7 6.47 19.26 -2.31
C PHE A 7 6.77 19.10 -0.81
N GLU A 8 7.06 20.19 -0.11
CA GLU A 8 7.28 20.18 1.33
C GLU A 8 5.98 20.31 2.15
N THR A 9 4.99 21.03 1.63
CA THR A 9 3.75 21.35 2.36
C THR A 9 2.78 20.16 2.39
N VAL A 10 2.62 19.43 1.28
CA VAL A 10 1.66 18.33 1.17
C VAL A 10 1.97 17.17 2.13
N PRO A 11 3.23 16.67 2.23
CA PRO A 11 3.57 15.63 3.20
C PRO A 11 3.38 16.07 4.64
N ASN A 12 3.71 17.34 4.97
CA ASN A 12 3.53 17.88 6.31
C ASN A 12 2.05 17.99 6.69
N LEU A 13 1.20 18.44 5.77
CA LEU A 13 -0.26 18.51 5.99
C LEU A 13 -0.84 17.11 6.19
N TYR A 14 -0.42 16.14 5.37
CA TYR A 14 -0.83 14.74 5.52
C TYR A 14 -0.41 14.17 6.88
N ALA A 15 0.83 14.38 7.30
CA ALA A 15 1.33 13.92 8.58
C ALA A 15 0.55 14.53 9.76
N GLN A 16 0.24 15.83 9.69
CA GLN A 16 -0.57 16.52 10.71
C GLN A 16 -2.00 15.98 10.77
N LEU A 17 -2.64 15.77 9.62
CA LEU A 17 -3.98 15.19 9.55
C LEU A 17 -4.00 13.78 10.11
N LEU A 18 -3.03 12.95 9.75
CA LEU A 18 -2.90 11.59 10.26
C LEU A 18 -2.70 11.58 11.78
N THR A 19 -1.82 12.44 12.30
CA THR A 19 -1.58 12.57 13.74
C THR A 19 -2.86 12.98 14.46
N PHE A 20 -3.58 13.96 13.93
CA PHE A 20 -4.87 14.40 14.48
C PHE A 20 -5.89 13.25 14.51
N LEU A 21 -6.07 12.53 13.42
CA LEU A 21 -6.98 11.39 13.33
C LEU A 21 -6.63 10.27 14.33
N LEU A 22 -5.33 9.97 14.50
CA LEU A 22 -4.87 8.98 15.47
C LEU A 22 -5.15 9.44 16.90
N PHE A 23 -4.92 10.72 17.20
CA PHE A 23 -5.17 11.29 18.52
C PHE A 23 -6.66 11.28 18.87
N GLU A 24 -7.52 11.70 17.93
CA GLU A 24 -9.00 11.66 18.11
C GLU A 24 -9.49 10.23 18.24
N GLY A 25 -8.99 9.30 17.43
CA GLY A 25 -9.33 7.88 17.53
C GLY A 25 -8.95 7.28 18.89
N TYR A 26 -7.77 7.61 19.41
CA TYR A 26 -7.35 7.21 20.75
C TYR A 26 -8.25 7.82 21.84
N THR A 27 -8.64 9.09 21.69
CA THR A 27 -9.52 9.78 22.64
C THR A 27 -10.90 9.13 22.70
N LEU A 28 -11.45 8.72 21.54
CA LEU A 28 -12.70 7.97 21.46
C LEU A 28 -12.62 6.64 22.21
N VAL A 29 -11.56 5.85 21.96
CA VAL A 29 -11.32 4.58 22.67
C VAL A 29 -11.20 4.82 24.18
N ARG A 30 -10.36 5.77 24.58
CA ARG A 30 -10.11 6.05 26.00
C ARG A 30 -11.37 6.48 26.76
N ASN A 31 -12.27 7.23 26.14
CA ASN A 31 -13.47 7.73 26.78
C ASN A 31 -14.66 6.74 26.75
N SER A 32 -14.51 5.59 26.12
CA SER A 32 -15.54 4.57 26.01
C SER A 32 -15.52 3.62 27.21
N THR A 33 -16.32 3.91 28.23
CA THR A 33 -16.46 3.04 29.41
C THR A 33 -16.92 1.64 29.05
N ASP A 34 -17.89 1.52 28.14
CA ASP A 34 -18.46 0.25 27.70
C ASP A 34 -17.40 -0.65 27.04
N LEU A 35 -16.47 -0.03 26.29
CA LEU A 35 -15.38 -0.74 25.68
C LEU A 35 -14.43 -1.33 26.73
N PHE A 36 -14.04 -0.56 27.73
CA PHE A 36 -13.19 -1.05 28.82
C PHE A 36 -13.88 -2.15 29.63
N GLN A 37 -15.16 -2.01 29.92
CA GLN A 37 -15.97 -3.03 30.62
C GLN A 37 -16.04 -4.33 29.81
N SER A 38 -16.16 -4.27 28.48
CA SER A 38 -16.15 -5.47 27.62
C SER A 38 -14.86 -6.27 27.72
N PHE A 39 -13.74 -5.61 28.08
CA PHE A 39 -12.46 -6.25 28.37
C PHE A 39 -12.24 -6.56 29.87
N GLY A 40 -13.25 -6.36 30.71
CA GLY A 40 -13.20 -6.67 32.15
C GLY A 40 -12.53 -5.60 33.02
N PHE A 41 -12.44 -4.36 32.54
CA PHE A 41 -11.85 -3.24 33.28
C PHE A 41 -12.94 -2.29 33.80
N ASP A 42 -13.04 -2.10 35.10
CA ASP A 42 -13.96 -1.13 35.74
C ASP A 42 -13.41 0.30 35.69
N THR A 43 -12.14 0.47 35.42
CA THR A 43 -11.45 1.75 35.28
C THR A 43 -10.82 1.85 33.88
N GLN A 44 -10.37 3.05 33.51
CA GLN A 44 -9.79 3.34 32.19
C GLN A 44 -8.29 3.63 32.28
N PRO A 45 -7.42 2.63 32.55
CA PRO A 45 -6.00 2.85 32.62
C PRO A 45 -5.45 3.27 31.25
N VAL A 46 -4.56 4.27 31.23
CA VAL A 46 -4.00 4.82 29.98
C VAL A 46 -3.34 3.74 29.11
N ILE A 47 -2.54 2.86 29.73
CA ILE A 47 -1.81 1.80 29.04
C ILE A 47 -2.78 0.81 28.37
N ILE A 48 -3.83 0.41 29.06
CA ILE A 48 -4.85 -0.49 28.49
C ILE A 48 -5.57 0.20 27.34
N GLY A 49 -5.92 1.48 27.47
CA GLY A 49 -6.52 2.26 26.36
C GLY A 49 -5.63 2.30 25.12
N LEU A 50 -4.31 2.46 25.28
CA LEU A 50 -3.34 2.42 24.18
C LEU A 50 -3.29 1.05 23.50
N ILE A 51 -3.30 -0.04 24.29
CA ILE A 51 -3.29 -1.42 23.77
C ILE A 51 -4.56 -1.69 22.97
N ILE A 52 -5.73 -1.35 23.51
CA ILE A 52 -7.02 -1.54 22.82
C ILE A 52 -7.04 -0.72 21.52
N PHE A 53 -6.62 0.55 21.57
CA PHE A 53 -6.55 1.41 20.40
C PHE A 53 -5.63 0.84 19.32
N GLN A 54 -4.42 0.41 19.69
CA GLN A 54 -3.47 -0.19 18.77
C GLN A 54 -4.07 -1.43 18.07
N HIS A 55 -4.73 -2.32 18.82
CA HIS A 55 -5.36 -3.52 18.24
C HIS A 55 -6.55 -3.19 17.33
N THR A 56 -7.22 -2.07 17.55
CA THR A 56 -8.28 -1.58 16.67
C THR A 56 -7.72 -0.97 15.38
N VAL A 57 -6.59 -0.27 15.45
CA VAL A 57 -5.97 0.41 14.29
C VAL A 57 -5.24 -0.56 13.37
N ILE A 58 -4.59 -1.61 13.90
CA ILE A 58 -3.81 -2.57 13.12
C ILE A 58 -4.60 -3.18 11.95
N PRO A 59 -5.80 -3.74 12.11
CA PRO A 59 -6.56 -4.31 11.00
C PRO A 59 -6.91 -3.26 9.93
N ILE A 60 -7.23 -2.04 10.33
CA ILE A 60 -7.55 -0.93 9.42
C ILE A 60 -6.32 -0.58 8.59
N GLN A 61 -5.14 -0.51 9.22
CA GLN A 61 -3.88 -0.23 8.54
C GLN A 61 -3.54 -1.32 7.51
N HIS A 62 -3.77 -2.58 7.84
CA HIS A 62 -3.57 -3.69 6.89
C HIS A 62 -4.49 -3.57 5.66
N LEU A 63 -5.76 -3.21 5.85
CA LEU A 63 -6.71 -2.99 4.75
C LEU A 63 -6.28 -1.81 3.86
N ILE A 64 -5.85 -0.71 4.47
CA ILE A 64 -5.35 0.48 3.75
C ILE A 64 -4.10 0.12 2.95
N ASN A 65 -3.13 -0.56 3.55
CA ASN A 65 -1.90 -0.98 2.88
C ASN A 65 -2.18 -1.91 1.70
N PHE A 66 -3.10 -2.87 1.89
CA PHE A 66 -3.55 -3.73 0.80
C PHE A 66 -4.16 -2.93 -0.36
N GLY A 67 -5.02 -1.94 -0.06
CA GLY A 67 -5.57 -1.04 -1.07
C GLY A 67 -4.49 -0.27 -1.83
N PHE A 68 -3.51 0.28 -1.13
CA PHE A 68 -2.36 0.96 -1.75
C PHE A 68 -1.52 0.02 -2.62
N ASN A 69 -1.29 -1.22 -2.18
CA ASN A 69 -0.59 -2.21 -3.00
C ASN A 69 -1.31 -2.45 -4.32
N LEU A 70 -2.65 -2.65 -4.30
CA LEU A 70 -3.44 -2.86 -5.51
C LEU A 70 -3.35 -1.66 -6.47
N VAL A 71 -3.44 -0.43 -5.95
CA VAL A 71 -3.32 0.80 -6.74
C VAL A 71 -1.94 0.94 -7.35
N SER A 72 -0.88 0.75 -6.55
CA SER A 72 0.51 0.81 -7.02
C SER A 72 0.78 -0.19 -8.14
N ARG A 73 0.34 -1.45 -7.95
CA ARG A 73 0.45 -2.51 -8.97
C ARG A 73 -0.29 -2.15 -10.26
N SER A 74 -1.49 -1.57 -10.14
CA SER A 74 -2.25 -1.10 -11.31
C SER A 74 -1.50 -0.03 -12.10
N PHE A 75 -0.84 0.92 -11.43
CA PHE A 75 -0.05 1.94 -12.10
C PHE A 75 1.16 1.36 -12.83
N GLU A 76 1.81 0.34 -12.28
CA GLU A 76 2.93 -0.32 -12.96
C GLU A 76 2.47 -1.05 -14.22
N PHE A 77 1.35 -1.77 -14.19
CA PHE A 77 0.78 -2.38 -15.39
C PHE A 77 0.40 -1.33 -16.44
N GLN A 78 -0.14 -0.17 -16.03
CA GLN A 78 -0.44 0.93 -16.95
C GLN A 78 0.83 1.52 -17.57
N ALA A 79 1.90 1.67 -16.79
CA ALA A 79 3.19 2.14 -17.28
C ALA A 79 3.81 1.15 -18.29
N ASP A 80 3.75 -0.15 -18.00
CA ASP A 80 4.21 -1.20 -18.92
C ASP A 80 3.39 -1.22 -20.22
N ALA A 81 2.06 -1.11 -20.12
CA ALA A 81 1.18 -1.04 -21.29
C ALA A 81 1.46 0.21 -22.14
N PHE A 82 1.76 1.35 -21.50
CA PHE A 82 2.16 2.55 -22.21
C PHE A 82 3.50 2.36 -22.94
N GLY A 83 4.51 1.81 -22.27
CA GLY A 83 5.80 1.51 -22.90
C GLY A 83 5.70 0.51 -24.05
N LYS A 84 4.79 -0.49 -23.93
CA LYS A 84 4.45 -1.43 -24.98
C LYS A 84 3.87 -0.74 -26.21
N LYS A 85 2.90 0.17 -26.03
CA LYS A 85 2.31 0.97 -27.12
C LYS A 85 3.33 1.82 -27.86
N LEU A 86 4.41 2.24 -27.20
CA LEU A 86 5.53 2.96 -27.80
C LEU A 86 6.54 2.06 -28.50
N GLY A 87 6.33 0.73 -28.53
CA GLY A 87 7.22 -0.24 -29.18
C GLY A 87 8.41 -0.69 -28.34
N TYR A 88 8.44 -0.40 -27.03
CA TYR A 88 9.57 -0.73 -26.14
C TYR A 88 9.39 -2.07 -25.41
N SER A 89 8.51 -2.96 -25.82
CA SER A 89 8.23 -4.23 -25.12
C SER A 89 9.48 -5.07 -24.87
N SER A 90 10.35 -5.23 -25.88
CA SER A 90 11.58 -6.02 -25.75
C SER A 90 12.58 -5.41 -24.77
N ALA A 91 12.73 -4.08 -24.79
CA ALA A 91 13.62 -3.36 -23.88
C ALA A 91 13.10 -3.41 -22.44
N LEU A 92 11.77 -3.22 -22.23
CA LEU A 92 11.12 -3.36 -20.93
C LEU A 92 11.31 -4.77 -20.38
N ARG A 93 11.06 -5.80 -21.19
CA ARG A 93 11.26 -7.20 -20.80
C ARG A 93 12.69 -7.46 -20.32
N ALA A 94 13.69 -7.05 -21.10
CA ALA A 94 15.09 -7.22 -20.73
C ALA A 94 15.45 -6.45 -19.45
N GLY A 95 14.94 -5.24 -19.29
CA GLY A 95 15.13 -4.43 -18.10
C GLY A 95 14.51 -5.05 -16.84
N LEU A 96 13.29 -5.56 -16.92
CA LEU A 96 12.57 -6.22 -15.81
C LEU A 96 13.32 -7.49 -15.35
N VAL A 97 13.80 -8.31 -16.29
CA VAL A 97 14.57 -9.52 -15.96
C VAL A 97 15.86 -9.14 -15.24
N ARG A 98 16.61 -8.17 -15.73
CA ARG A 98 17.83 -7.69 -15.08
C ARG A 98 17.59 -7.11 -13.70
N LEU A 99 16.48 -6.38 -13.52
CA LEU A 99 16.08 -5.82 -12.23
C LEU A 99 15.81 -6.94 -11.23
N GLN A 100 15.13 -8.00 -11.66
CA GLN A 100 14.82 -9.17 -10.82
C GLN A 100 16.10 -9.90 -10.40
N GLU A 101 17.03 -10.12 -11.34
CA GLU A 101 18.33 -10.75 -11.06
C GLU A 101 19.15 -9.93 -10.05
N ALA A 102 19.14 -8.59 -10.19
CA ALA A 102 19.86 -7.70 -9.28
C ALA A 102 19.24 -7.69 -7.86
N ASN A 103 17.93 -7.80 -7.76
CA ASN A 103 17.23 -7.73 -6.47
C ASN A 103 17.12 -9.09 -5.75
N LEU A 104 17.51 -10.20 -6.38
CA LEU A 104 17.42 -11.57 -5.80
C LEU A 104 16.05 -11.89 -5.19
N SER A 105 14.99 -11.31 -5.75
CA SER A 105 13.65 -11.46 -5.17
C SER A 105 12.99 -12.78 -5.57
N THR A 106 12.03 -13.23 -4.75
CA THR A 106 11.30 -14.48 -4.96
C THR A 106 10.58 -14.46 -6.31
N MET A 107 10.79 -15.48 -7.14
CA MET A 107 10.28 -15.49 -8.52
C MET A 107 8.79 -15.78 -8.63
N ASN A 108 8.23 -16.62 -7.77
CA ASN A 108 6.84 -17.08 -7.93
C ASN A 108 6.18 -17.39 -6.56
N PRO A 109 5.92 -16.37 -5.71
CA PRO A 109 5.10 -16.55 -4.53
C PRO A 109 3.61 -16.72 -4.93
N ASP A 110 2.79 -17.18 -3.98
CA ASP A 110 1.34 -17.26 -4.15
C ASP A 110 0.76 -15.88 -4.59
N PRO A 111 -0.16 -15.83 -5.57
CA PRO A 111 -0.71 -14.58 -6.07
C PRO A 111 -1.43 -13.72 -5.02
N LEU A 112 -2.17 -14.34 -4.08
CA LEU A 112 -2.85 -13.61 -3.00
C LEU A 112 -1.85 -13.07 -2.00
N TYR A 113 -0.83 -13.87 -1.65
CA TYR A 113 0.28 -13.43 -0.82
C TYR A 113 1.02 -12.25 -1.44
N SER A 114 1.32 -12.32 -2.74
CA SER A 114 1.94 -11.24 -3.49
C SER A 114 1.10 -9.98 -3.51
N ALA A 115 -0.21 -10.07 -3.79
CA ALA A 115 -1.11 -8.92 -3.82
C ALA A 115 -1.20 -8.23 -2.46
N TYR A 116 -1.14 -8.98 -1.37
CA TYR A 116 -1.22 -8.44 -0.02
C TYR A 116 0.10 -7.82 0.45
N HIS A 117 1.24 -8.49 0.22
CA HIS A 117 2.53 -8.10 0.79
C HIS A 117 3.40 -7.22 -0.09
N TYR A 118 3.21 -7.26 -1.43
CA TYR A 118 4.09 -6.55 -2.37
C TYR A 118 3.37 -5.38 -3.04
N SER A 119 3.99 -4.22 -2.99
CA SER A 119 3.52 -3.02 -3.69
C SER A 119 3.80 -3.07 -5.19
N HIS A 120 4.66 -3.99 -5.64
CA HIS A 120 5.02 -4.19 -7.04
C HIS A 120 4.49 -5.53 -7.56
N PRO A 121 3.99 -5.60 -8.82
CA PRO A 121 3.62 -6.87 -9.44
C PRO A 121 4.83 -7.77 -9.60
N LEU A 122 4.60 -9.08 -9.59
CA LEU A 122 5.65 -10.05 -9.86
C LEU A 122 6.19 -9.91 -11.28
N LEU A 123 7.48 -10.25 -11.46
CA LEU A 123 8.08 -10.28 -12.80
C LEU A 123 7.25 -11.11 -13.77
N VAL A 124 6.81 -12.31 -13.35
CA VAL A 124 6.02 -13.22 -14.19
C VAL A 124 4.72 -12.59 -14.66
N GLU A 125 4.02 -11.87 -13.77
CA GLU A 125 2.77 -11.17 -14.08
C GLU A 125 3.01 -10.04 -15.10
N ARG A 126 4.06 -9.25 -14.91
CA ARG A 126 4.44 -8.15 -15.81
C ARG A 126 4.85 -8.66 -17.19
N LEU A 127 5.64 -9.73 -17.24
CA LEU A 127 6.04 -10.36 -18.50
C LEU A 127 4.82 -10.93 -19.26
N ALA A 128 3.91 -11.59 -18.56
CA ALA A 128 2.67 -12.10 -19.16
C ALA A 128 1.82 -10.95 -19.75
N ALA A 129 1.68 -9.84 -19.02
CA ALA A 129 0.94 -8.66 -19.52
C ALA A 129 1.60 -8.01 -20.74
N LEU A 130 2.93 -8.02 -20.83
CA LEU A 130 3.66 -7.54 -22.02
C LEU A 130 3.49 -8.47 -23.21
N ASP A 131 3.34 -9.78 -23.01
CA ASP A 131 3.19 -10.78 -24.06
C ASP A 131 1.73 -10.89 -24.58
N GLU A 132 0.72 -10.41 -23.82
CA GLU A 132 -0.67 -10.39 -24.30
C GLU A 132 -0.82 -9.52 -25.56
N PRO A 133 -1.57 -9.96 -26.60
CA PRO A 133 -1.85 -9.12 -27.74
C PRO A 133 -2.67 -7.90 -27.36
N ASP A 134 -2.42 -6.75 -28.01
CA ASP A 134 -3.19 -5.53 -27.77
C ASP A 134 -4.66 -5.78 -28.08
N LYS A 135 -5.53 -5.63 -27.08
CA LYS A 135 -6.99 -5.88 -27.19
C LYS A 135 -7.74 -4.86 -28.07
N ASN A 136 -7.03 -3.90 -28.68
CA ASN A 136 -7.61 -2.79 -29.47
C ASN A 136 -6.87 -2.62 -30.81
N VAL A 137 -6.84 -3.66 -31.64
CA VAL A 137 -6.52 -3.52 -33.07
C VAL A 137 -7.75 -4.04 -33.83
N ASP A 138 -8.79 -3.21 -33.85
CA ASP A 138 -9.85 -3.21 -34.84
C ASP A 138 -10.12 -1.77 -35.27
#